data_fc4db2a4af5e9771b35d79e46ddcb0e7
#
_entry.id   fc4db2a4af5e9771b35d79e46ddcb0e7
#
_cell.length_a   1.000
_cell.length_b   1.000
_cell.length_c   1.000
_cell.angle_alpha   90.00
_cell.angle_beta   90.00
_cell.angle_gamma   90.00
#
_symmetry.space_group_name_H-M   'P 1'
#
loop_
_entity.id
_entity.type
_entity.pdbx_description
1 polymer ?
#
loop_
_entity_poly.entity_id
_entity_poly.type
_entity_poly.pdbx_seq_one_letter_code
_entity_poly.pdbx_strand_id
1 'polypeptide(L)'
;QLHKSLRNYPELYENFYTRMIRAGEKDHLSNPNKIDSFTIPKLQHFLNDSSMKVIFKSIAATFNEFDDYKEKISVGMGNYSDIFNAGITHAQIGTFYSNFNATVLENDHVIWIGLDMYLGNDNDIVKMLPPNTFPNYYKQKMDKKYIISDVFFSFLMTHHFNPMGDELLARMLSCLLYTSPSPRDRYG
;
A
#
# COMPACT_ATOMS: atom_id res chain seq x y z
N GLN A 1 -3.53 -1.18 -21.42
CA GLN A 1 -3.72 -1.31 -19.97
C GLN A 1 -3.44 0.01 -19.24
N LEU A 2 -2.29 0.68 -19.48
CA LEU A 2 -1.92 1.93 -18.80
C LEU A 2 -3.01 3.02 -18.91
N HIS A 3 -3.52 3.29 -20.11
CA HIS A 3 -4.57 4.29 -20.30
C HIS A 3 -5.87 3.98 -19.55
N LYS A 4 -6.21 2.70 -19.40
CA LYS A 4 -7.37 2.27 -18.61
C LYS A 4 -7.11 2.50 -17.12
N SER A 5 -5.92 2.17 -16.64
CA SER A 5 -5.52 2.37 -15.26
C SER A 5 -5.45 3.86 -14.88
N LEU A 6 -4.90 4.71 -15.76
CA LEU A 6 -4.88 6.17 -15.60
C LEU A 6 -6.28 6.77 -15.48
N ARG A 7 -7.27 6.25 -16.22
CA ARG A 7 -8.65 6.72 -16.12
C ARG A 7 -9.35 6.26 -14.84
N ASN A 8 -9.08 5.02 -14.42
CA ASN A 8 -9.75 4.44 -13.26
C ASN A 8 -9.19 4.93 -11.93
N TYR A 9 -7.90 5.29 -11.91
CA TYR A 9 -7.18 5.67 -10.70
C TYR A 9 -6.32 6.92 -10.91
N PRO A 10 -6.91 8.05 -11.31
CA PRO A 10 -6.15 9.26 -11.62
C PRO A 10 -5.32 9.75 -10.43
N GLU A 11 -5.87 9.70 -9.23
CA GLU A 11 -5.21 10.19 -8.01
C GLU A 11 -3.92 9.44 -7.68
N LEU A 12 -3.88 8.12 -7.88
CA LEU A 12 -2.66 7.34 -7.69
C LEU A 12 -1.55 7.81 -8.64
N TYR A 13 -1.90 8.08 -9.89
CA TYR A 13 -0.92 8.55 -10.87
C TYR A 13 -0.51 10.00 -10.63
N GLU A 14 -1.46 10.87 -10.32
CA GLU A 14 -1.20 12.29 -10.06
C GLU A 14 -0.42 12.51 -8.76
N ASN A 15 -0.83 11.85 -7.68
CA ASN A 15 -0.26 12.09 -6.37
C ASN A 15 1.00 11.27 -6.09
N PHE A 16 1.18 10.12 -6.73
CA PHE A 16 2.29 9.22 -6.47
C PHE A 16 3.23 9.07 -7.68
N TYR A 17 2.79 8.43 -8.76
CA TYR A 17 3.68 8.10 -9.86
C TYR A 17 4.22 9.32 -10.60
N THR A 18 3.41 10.35 -10.80
CA THR A 18 3.86 11.59 -11.45
C THR A 18 4.93 12.26 -10.61
N ARG A 19 4.75 12.36 -9.31
CA ARG A 19 5.76 12.93 -8.41
C ARG A 19 7.05 12.10 -8.39
N MET A 20 6.94 10.78 -8.35
CA MET A 20 8.09 9.88 -8.38
C MET A 20 8.90 10.02 -9.67
N ILE A 21 8.23 10.06 -10.84
CA ILE A 21 8.87 10.13 -12.14
C ILE A 21 9.45 11.52 -12.42
N ARG A 22 8.84 12.58 -11.91
CA ARG A 22 9.30 13.96 -12.05
C ARG A 22 10.23 14.42 -10.92
N ALA A 23 10.57 13.54 -9.99
CA ALA A 23 11.50 13.84 -8.92
C ALA A 23 12.86 14.27 -9.49
N GLY A 24 13.29 15.51 -9.20
CA GLY A 24 14.52 16.11 -9.72
C GLY A 24 14.34 17.04 -10.92
N GLU A 25 13.15 17.21 -11.48
CA GLU A 25 12.88 18.21 -12.51
C GLU A 25 12.59 19.58 -11.88
N LYS A 26 13.23 20.64 -12.42
CA LYS A 26 13.08 22.00 -11.86
C LYS A 26 11.75 22.67 -12.18
N ASP A 27 11.05 22.22 -13.23
CA ASP A 27 9.85 22.88 -13.77
C ASP A 27 8.50 22.34 -13.27
N HIS A 28 8.47 21.46 -12.28
CA HIS A 28 7.22 20.90 -11.77
C HIS A 28 6.47 21.78 -10.77
N LEU A 29 6.94 23.01 -10.57
CA LEU A 29 6.33 23.94 -9.60
C LEU A 29 4.96 24.49 -10.03
N SER A 30 4.61 24.45 -11.32
CA SER A 30 3.36 25.01 -11.85
C SER A 30 2.15 24.07 -11.74
N ASN A 31 2.32 22.76 -11.84
CA ASN A 31 1.30 21.76 -11.56
C ASN A 31 1.91 20.35 -11.44
N PRO A 32 2.38 19.94 -10.24
CA PRO A 32 3.13 18.70 -10.05
C PRO A 32 2.29 17.43 -10.27
N ASN A 33 0.98 17.55 -10.30
CA ASN A 33 0.05 16.41 -10.33
C ASN A 33 -0.55 16.17 -11.72
N LYS A 34 -0.30 17.05 -12.72
CA LYS A 34 -0.93 16.91 -14.03
C LYS A 34 -0.30 15.79 -14.85
N ILE A 35 -1.10 14.82 -15.27
CA ILE A 35 -0.74 13.82 -16.26
C ILE A 35 -0.91 14.45 -17.63
N ASP A 36 0.21 14.78 -18.26
CA ASP A 36 0.25 15.40 -19.58
C ASP A 36 0.96 14.48 -20.60
N SER A 37 1.05 14.95 -21.85
CA SER A 37 1.72 14.25 -22.95
C SER A 37 3.21 13.96 -22.68
N PHE A 38 3.84 14.67 -21.75
CA PHE A 38 5.23 14.48 -21.36
C PHE A 38 5.38 13.38 -20.29
N THR A 39 4.42 13.26 -19.41
CA THR A 39 4.42 12.26 -18.31
C THR A 39 4.16 10.84 -18.83
N ILE A 40 3.29 10.69 -19.83
CA ILE A 40 2.92 9.37 -20.38
C ILE A 40 4.13 8.60 -20.97
N PRO A 41 4.99 9.19 -21.82
CA PRO A 41 6.18 8.51 -22.32
C PRO A 41 7.15 8.08 -21.20
N LYS A 42 7.30 8.89 -20.16
CA LYS A 42 8.15 8.56 -19.00
C LYS A 42 7.59 7.39 -18.21
N LEU A 43 6.28 7.36 -17.97
CA LEU A 43 5.60 6.22 -17.37
C LEU A 43 5.78 4.94 -18.20
N GLN A 44 5.68 5.06 -19.52
CA GLN A 44 5.91 3.92 -20.42
C GLN A 44 7.37 3.44 -20.37
N HIS A 45 8.33 4.35 -20.35
CA HIS A 45 9.75 4.01 -20.21
C HIS A 45 10.01 3.31 -18.88
N PHE A 46 9.50 3.85 -17.78
CA PHE A 46 9.59 3.25 -16.45
C PHE A 46 9.01 1.82 -16.41
N LEU A 47 7.81 1.60 -16.95
CA LEU A 47 7.18 0.29 -16.99
C LEU A 47 7.89 -0.72 -17.90
N ASN A 48 8.67 -0.25 -18.87
CA ASN A 48 9.44 -1.07 -19.80
C ASN A 48 10.89 -1.29 -19.37
N ASP A 49 11.36 -0.61 -18.34
CA ASP A 49 12.70 -0.79 -17.81
C ASP A 49 12.93 -2.25 -17.37
N SER A 50 14.13 -2.75 -17.65
CA SER A 50 14.48 -4.16 -17.36
C SER A 50 14.48 -4.47 -15.88
N SER A 51 14.95 -3.54 -15.05
CA SER A 51 14.97 -3.70 -13.58
C SER A 51 13.54 -3.70 -13.04
N MET A 52 12.67 -2.85 -13.56
CA MET A 52 11.27 -2.80 -13.18
C MET A 52 10.52 -4.08 -13.55
N LYS A 53 10.83 -4.67 -14.71
CA LYS A 53 10.26 -5.98 -15.11
C LYS A 53 10.63 -7.10 -14.15
N VAL A 54 11.86 -7.10 -13.63
CA VAL A 54 12.30 -8.08 -12.61
C VAL A 54 11.51 -7.89 -11.32
N ILE A 55 11.34 -6.64 -10.87
CA ILE A 55 10.57 -6.34 -9.66
C ILE A 55 9.10 -6.74 -9.83
N PHE A 56 8.46 -6.37 -10.93
CA PHE A 56 7.05 -6.74 -11.20
C PHE A 56 6.86 -8.26 -11.31
N LYS A 57 7.83 -8.98 -11.89
CA LYS A 57 7.79 -10.44 -11.93
C LYS A 57 7.88 -11.04 -10.53
N SER A 58 8.75 -10.50 -9.68
CA SER A 58 8.88 -10.93 -8.29
C SER A 58 7.61 -10.65 -7.48
N ILE A 59 7.01 -9.47 -7.64
CA ILE A 59 5.73 -9.15 -7.01
C ILE A 59 4.64 -10.11 -7.46
N ALA A 60 4.51 -10.36 -8.76
CA ALA A 60 3.51 -11.29 -9.29
C ALA A 60 3.70 -12.73 -8.79
N ALA A 61 4.95 -13.19 -8.64
CA ALA A 61 5.25 -14.51 -8.11
C ALA A 61 4.96 -14.62 -6.61
N THR A 62 5.16 -13.55 -5.84
CA THR A 62 4.93 -13.52 -4.39
C THR A 62 3.44 -13.40 -4.05
N PHE A 63 2.66 -12.70 -4.89
CA PHE A 63 1.25 -12.36 -4.65
C PHE A 63 0.33 -12.91 -5.75
N ASN A 64 0.55 -14.15 -6.19
CA ASN A 64 -0.32 -14.84 -7.14
C ASN A 64 -1.75 -15.04 -6.58
N GLU A 65 -1.88 -15.10 -5.24
CA GLU A 65 -3.14 -15.29 -4.51
C GLU A 65 -3.31 -14.15 -3.51
N PHE A 66 -3.84 -13.01 -3.96
CA PHE A 66 -4.06 -11.83 -3.09
C PHE A 66 -5.47 -11.80 -2.48
N ASP A 67 -6.36 -12.67 -2.90
CA ASP A 67 -7.78 -12.63 -2.48
C ASP A 67 -7.95 -12.94 -0.97
N ASP A 68 -7.11 -13.80 -0.39
CA ASP A 68 -7.10 -14.06 1.06
C ASP A 68 -6.85 -12.79 1.88
N TYR A 69 -6.00 -11.89 1.37
CA TYR A 69 -5.74 -10.61 2.05
C TYR A 69 -6.95 -9.69 1.97
N LYS A 70 -7.63 -9.65 0.82
CA LYS A 70 -8.85 -8.86 0.64
C LYS A 70 -9.94 -9.32 1.59
N GLU A 71 -10.13 -10.64 1.73
CA GLU A 71 -11.11 -11.22 2.64
C GLU A 71 -10.81 -10.82 4.09
N LYS A 72 -9.57 -11.03 4.56
CA LYS A 72 -9.15 -10.64 5.92
C LYS A 72 -9.30 -9.16 6.19
N ILE A 73 -8.95 -8.30 5.22
CA ILE A 73 -9.13 -6.85 5.34
C ILE A 73 -10.63 -6.54 5.41
N SER A 74 -11.47 -7.16 4.59
CA SER A 74 -12.91 -6.95 4.60
C SER A 74 -13.54 -7.33 5.95
N VAL A 75 -13.14 -8.47 6.52
CA VAL A 75 -13.58 -8.90 7.86
C VAL A 75 -13.15 -7.91 8.93
N GLY A 76 -11.88 -7.49 8.89
CA GLY A 76 -11.36 -6.51 9.84
C GLY A 76 -12.02 -5.13 9.73
N MET A 77 -12.39 -4.70 8.51
CA MET A 77 -13.15 -3.46 8.31
C MET A 77 -14.58 -3.57 8.89
N GLY A 78 -15.21 -4.73 8.81
CA GLY A 78 -16.47 -5.00 9.51
C GLY A 78 -16.32 -4.86 11.03
N ASN A 79 -15.30 -5.50 11.60
CA ASN A 79 -15.00 -5.38 13.04
C ASN A 79 -14.70 -3.93 13.45
N TYR A 80 -13.95 -3.20 12.61
CA TYR A 80 -13.68 -1.78 12.82
C TYR A 80 -14.97 -0.96 12.86
N SER A 81 -15.86 -1.15 11.88
CA SER A 81 -17.15 -0.47 11.82
C SER A 81 -17.99 -0.71 13.06
N ASP A 82 -18.00 -1.95 13.59
CA ASP A 82 -18.74 -2.31 14.79
C ASP A 82 -18.15 -1.68 16.07
N ILE A 83 -16.81 -1.65 16.18
CA ILE A 83 -16.12 -1.13 17.38
C ILE A 83 -16.23 0.39 17.46
N PHE A 84 -16.04 1.08 16.34
CA PHE A 84 -15.97 2.55 16.31
C PHE A 84 -17.28 3.21 15.86
N ASN A 85 -18.33 2.42 15.61
CA ASN A 85 -19.60 2.89 15.04
C ASN A 85 -19.38 3.78 13.78
N ALA A 86 -18.35 3.41 13.01
CA ALA A 86 -17.96 4.14 11.83
C ALA A 86 -18.73 3.56 10.64
N GLY A 87 -19.51 4.36 9.93
CA GLY A 87 -20.30 3.92 8.78
C GLY A 87 -19.47 3.45 7.55
N ILE A 88 -18.20 3.09 7.74
CA ILE A 88 -17.28 2.65 6.71
C ILE A 88 -17.43 1.13 6.55
N THR A 89 -18.35 0.71 5.70
CA THR A 89 -18.60 -0.71 5.46
C THR A 89 -17.79 -1.30 4.31
N HIS A 90 -17.27 -0.48 3.39
CA HIS A 90 -16.57 -0.95 2.19
C HIS A 90 -15.44 0.00 1.79
N ALA A 91 -14.22 -0.38 2.09
CA ALA A 91 -13.05 0.22 1.44
C ALA A 91 -12.68 -0.60 0.19
N GLN A 92 -12.45 0.07 -0.92
CA GLN A 92 -11.83 -0.58 -2.07
C GLN A 92 -10.36 -0.86 -1.75
N ILE A 93 -9.86 -2.04 -2.11
CA ILE A 93 -8.47 -2.40 -1.90
C ILE A 93 -7.77 -2.38 -3.25
N GLY A 94 -6.77 -1.53 -3.36
CA GLY A 94 -5.87 -1.45 -4.51
C GLY A 94 -4.46 -1.90 -4.16
N THR A 95 -3.72 -2.34 -5.15
CA THR A 95 -2.30 -2.67 -5.00
C THR A 95 -1.47 -1.83 -5.96
N PHE A 96 -0.28 -1.45 -5.54
CA PHE A 96 0.61 -0.63 -6.36
C PHE A 96 2.08 -0.96 -6.08
N TYR A 97 2.96 -0.46 -6.93
CA TYR A 97 4.38 -0.45 -6.72
C TYR A 97 4.78 0.88 -6.08
N SER A 98 5.36 0.84 -4.90
CA SER A 98 5.67 2.03 -4.10
C SER A 98 7.08 2.58 -4.31
N ASN A 99 7.91 1.91 -5.08
CA ASN A 99 9.36 2.18 -5.16
C ASN A 99 10.03 2.08 -3.76
N PHE A 100 9.61 1.12 -2.96
CA PHE A 100 10.06 0.87 -1.60
C PHE A 100 9.89 2.08 -0.64
N ASN A 101 8.89 2.92 -0.88
CA ASN A 101 8.65 4.14 -0.08
C ASN A 101 7.41 4.07 0.82
N ALA A 102 6.40 3.29 0.45
CA ALA A 102 5.15 3.26 1.19
C ALA A 102 4.59 1.85 1.30
N THR A 103 4.21 1.46 2.51
CA THR A 103 3.53 0.20 2.81
C THR A 103 2.05 0.29 2.49
N VAL A 104 1.39 1.29 3.02
CA VAL A 104 -0.04 1.56 2.84
C VAL A 104 -0.23 3.04 2.57
N LEU A 105 -1.04 3.34 1.57
CA LEU A 105 -1.55 4.68 1.30
C LEU A 105 -3.07 4.62 1.36
N GLU A 106 -3.67 5.63 1.90
CA GLU A 106 -5.10 5.70 2.13
C GLU A 106 -5.66 7.01 1.59
N ASN A 107 -6.80 6.91 0.94
CA ASN A 107 -7.66 8.03 0.66
C ASN A 107 -9.11 7.66 1.03
N ASP A 108 -10.05 8.60 0.93
CA ASP A 108 -11.43 8.46 1.41
C ASP A 108 -12.16 7.18 0.94
N HIS A 109 -11.69 6.52 -0.11
CA HIS A 109 -12.41 5.42 -0.77
C HIS A 109 -11.56 4.19 -1.07
N VAL A 110 -10.23 4.28 -1.03
CA VAL A 110 -9.33 3.18 -1.44
C VAL A 110 -8.15 3.05 -0.48
N ILE A 111 -7.90 1.83 -0.05
CA ILE A 111 -6.67 1.45 0.65
C ILE A 111 -5.70 0.89 -0.39
N TRP A 112 -4.59 1.55 -0.60
CA TRP A 112 -3.54 1.15 -1.51
C TRP A 112 -2.41 0.45 -0.76
N ILE A 113 -2.04 -0.75 -1.21
CA ILE A 113 -1.00 -1.58 -0.58
C ILE A 113 0.21 -1.65 -1.49
N GLY A 114 1.37 -1.19 -1.02
CA GLY A 114 2.65 -1.22 -1.73
C GLY A 114 3.28 -2.60 -1.67
N LEU A 115 3.02 -3.46 -2.68
CA LEU A 115 3.41 -4.87 -2.65
C LEU A 115 4.92 -5.11 -2.62
N ASP A 116 5.70 -4.19 -3.15
CA ASP A 116 7.17 -4.23 -3.11
C ASP A 116 7.72 -4.18 -1.68
N MET A 117 6.99 -3.60 -0.76
CA MET A 117 7.34 -3.55 0.66
C MET A 117 7.14 -4.88 1.41
N TYR A 118 6.60 -5.91 0.74
CA TYR A 118 6.25 -7.18 1.39
C TYR A 118 6.78 -8.42 0.64
N LEU A 119 7.84 -8.26 -0.12
CA LEU A 119 8.44 -9.35 -0.90
C LEU A 119 9.14 -10.43 -0.06
N GLY A 120 9.41 -10.15 1.20
CA GLY A 120 10.15 -11.02 2.12
C GLY A 120 11.64 -10.69 2.18
N ASN A 121 12.26 -10.87 3.36
CA ASN A 121 13.68 -10.57 3.58
C ASN A 121 14.63 -11.51 2.80
N ASP A 122 14.14 -12.69 2.42
CA ASP A 122 14.91 -13.67 1.63
C ASP A 122 14.88 -13.37 0.13
N ASN A 123 14.03 -12.45 -0.31
CA ASN A 123 13.93 -12.03 -1.71
C ASN A 123 15.20 -11.28 -2.13
N ASP A 124 15.77 -11.64 -3.29
CA ASP A 124 17.04 -11.07 -3.77
C ASP A 124 16.94 -9.56 -4.00
N ILE A 125 15.78 -9.06 -4.41
CA ILE A 125 15.53 -7.61 -4.58
C ILE A 125 15.65 -6.91 -3.23
N VAL A 126 15.03 -7.46 -2.18
CA VAL A 126 15.07 -6.90 -0.82
C VAL A 126 16.50 -6.94 -0.25
N LYS A 127 17.25 -8.02 -0.51
CA LYS A 127 18.67 -8.13 -0.11
C LYS A 127 19.52 -7.04 -0.73
N MET A 128 19.27 -6.68 -2.00
CA MET A 128 20.01 -5.65 -2.73
C MET A 128 19.69 -4.22 -2.30
N LEU A 129 18.62 -3.99 -1.54
CA LEU A 129 18.28 -2.64 -1.05
C LEU A 129 19.40 -2.06 -0.18
N PRO A 130 19.72 -0.77 -0.34
CA PRO A 130 20.83 -0.12 0.37
C PRO A 130 20.69 -0.24 1.88
N PRO A 131 21.70 -0.74 2.61
CA PRO A 131 21.60 -0.98 4.06
C PRO A 131 21.45 0.30 4.88
N ASN A 132 21.90 1.44 4.36
CA ASN A 132 21.74 2.73 5.01
C ASN A 132 20.27 3.20 5.06
N THR A 133 19.50 2.87 4.02
CA THR A 133 18.07 3.19 3.93
C THR A 133 17.20 2.05 4.46
N PHE A 134 17.65 0.82 4.23
CA PHE A 134 16.95 -0.42 4.61
C PHE A 134 17.84 -1.30 5.48
N PRO A 135 18.02 -0.95 6.76
CA PRO A 135 18.76 -1.79 7.69
C PRO A 135 18.06 -3.15 7.89
N ASN A 136 18.80 -4.16 8.37
CA ASN A 136 18.29 -5.53 8.48
C ASN A 136 16.99 -5.66 9.27
N TYR A 137 16.82 -4.90 10.35
CA TYR A 137 15.59 -4.93 11.14
C TYR A 137 14.37 -4.43 10.33
N TYR A 138 14.60 -3.52 9.37
CA TYR A 138 13.55 -3.03 8.47
C TYR A 138 13.22 -4.08 7.40
N LYS A 139 14.25 -4.69 6.77
CA LYS A 139 14.08 -5.76 5.79
C LYS A 139 13.31 -6.96 6.36
N GLN A 140 13.52 -7.30 7.64
CA GLN A 140 12.76 -8.35 8.34
C GLN A 140 11.26 -8.05 8.46
N LYS A 141 10.86 -6.78 8.43
CA LYS A 141 9.46 -6.35 8.42
C LYS A 141 8.85 -6.30 7.02
N MET A 142 9.65 -6.40 5.98
CA MET A 142 9.18 -6.43 4.59
C MET A 142 8.64 -7.82 4.21
N ASP A 143 7.73 -8.35 5.00
CA ASP A 143 7.16 -9.68 4.85
C ASP A 143 5.63 -9.61 4.76
N LYS A 144 5.06 -10.42 3.86
CA LYS A 144 3.62 -10.46 3.58
C LYS A 144 2.74 -10.71 4.81
N LYS A 145 3.28 -11.31 5.88
CA LYS A 145 2.55 -11.53 7.15
C LYS A 145 2.16 -10.21 7.84
N TYR A 146 2.85 -9.11 7.52
CA TYR A 146 2.57 -7.80 8.13
C TYR A 146 1.53 -6.98 7.36
N ILE A 147 1.11 -7.38 6.15
CA ILE A 147 0.17 -6.62 5.32
C ILE A 147 -1.09 -6.23 6.11
N ILE A 148 -1.75 -7.21 6.74
CA ILE A 148 -3.01 -6.96 7.43
C ILE A 148 -2.83 -6.02 8.62
N SER A 149 -1.79 -6.27 9.44
CA SER A 149 -1.51 -5.40 10.59
C SER A 149 -1.16 -3.98 10.17
N ASP A 150 -0.40 -3.81 9.08
CA ASP A 150 0.00 -2.50 8.60
C ASP A 150 -1.17 -1.72 7.98
N VAL A 151 -2.09 -2.42 7.30
CA VAL A 151 -3.33 -1.81 6.80
C VAL A 151 -4.15 -1.23 7.97
N PHE A 152 -4.44 -2.02 8.99
CA PHE A 152 -5.22 -1.54 10.13
C PHE A 152 -4.47 -0.56 11.00
N PHE A 153 -3.15 -0.70 11.12
CA PHE A 153 -2.34 0.29 11.80
C PHE A 153 -2.41 1.65 11.11
N SER A 154 -2.22 1.69 9.77
CA SER A 154 -2.33 2.92 8.98
C SER A 154 -3.72 3.54 9.14
N PHE A 155 -4.76 2.72 9.01
CA PHE A 155 -6.14 3.16 9.12
C PHE A 155 -6.46 3.77 10.50
N LEU A 156 -6.06 3.11 11.57
CA LEU A 156 -6.25 3.62 12.93
C LEU A 156 -5.48 4.91 13.17
N MET A 157 -4.23 4.99 12.71
CA MET A 157 -3.41 6.19 12.85
C MET A 157 -3.98 7.39 12.10
N THR A 158 -4.59 7.15 10.95
CA THR A 158 -5.20 8.22 10.14
C THR A 158 -6.51 8.74 10.76
N HIS A 159 -7.33 7.85 11.31
CA HIS A 159 -8.70 8.19 11.70
C HIS A 159 -8.93 8.39 13.21
N HIS A 160 -8.09 7.80 14.06
CA HIS A 160 -8.37 7.75 15.51
C HIS A 160 -7.24 8.20 16.41
N PHE A 161 -5.99 8.13 15.97
CA PHE A 161 -4.86 8.29 16.88
C PHE A 161 -3.93 9.44 16.48
N ASN A 162 -3.37 10.07 17.51
CA ASN A 162 -2.32 11.06 17.31
C ASN A 162 -0.98 10.36 17.02
N PRO A 163 -0.29 10.68 15.91
CA PRO A 163 1.01 10.09 15.57
C PRO A 163 2.09 10.24 16.67
N MET A 164 1.93 11.17 17.59
CA MET A 164 2.94 11.49 18.63
C MET A 164 2.80 10.71 19.94
N GLY A 165 1.79 9.83 20.10
CA GLY A 165 1.59 9.17 21.41
C GLY A 165 0.92 7.80 21.36
N ASP A 166 0.14 7.52 20.34
CA ASP A 166 -0.81 6.39 20.35
C ASP A 166 -0.37 5.18 19.51
N GLU A 167 0.87 5.17 19.01
CA GLU A 167 1.36 4.13 18.09
C GLU A 167 1.23 2.71 18.65
N LEU A 168 1.55 2.52 19.93
CA LEU A 168 1.43 1.20 20.56
C LEU A 168 -0.02 0.74 20.62
N LEU A 169 -0.94 1.63 21.02
CA LEU A 169 -2.36 1.34 21.09
C LEU A 169 -2.93 1.02 19.70
N ALA A 170 -2.55 1.80 18.68
CA ALA A 170 -2.95 1.54 17.31
C ALA A 170 -2.47 0.16 16.80
N ARG A 171 -1.24 -0.24 17.13
CA ARG A 171 -0.72 -1.59 16.80
C ARG A 171 -1.47 -2.70 17.53
N MET A 172 -1.79 -2.52 18.80
CA MET A 172 -2.57 -3.51 19.58
C MET A 172 -3.98 -3.67 18.99
N LEU A 173 -4.66 -2.56 18.71
CA LEU A 173 -6.00 -2.59 18.12
C LEU A 173 -6.00 -3.14 16.69
N SER A 174 -4.99 -2.84 15.87
CA SER A 174 -4.89 -3.41 14.54
C SER A 174 -4.88 -4.95 14.58
N CYS A 175 -4.15 -5.55 15.53
CA CYS A 175 -4.16 -7.00 15.70
C CYS A 175 -5.57 -7.53 16.08
N LEU A 176 -6.28 -6.84 16.95
CA LEU A 176 -7.63 -7.25 17.36
C LEU A 176 -8.63 -7.20 16.20
N LEU A 177 -8.52 -6.23 15.32
CA LEU A 177 -9.46 -6.06 14.21
C LEU A 177 -9.50 -7.27 13.28
N TYR A 178 -8.34 -7.83 12.92
CA TYR A 178 -8.32 -8.98 11.99
C TYR A 178 -8.28 -10.35 12.66
N THR A 179 -8.03 -10.42 13.99
CA THR A 179 -8.07 -11.68 14.74
C THR A 179 -9.40 -11.95 15.42
N SER A 180 -10.24 -10.92 15.58
CA SER A 180 -11.57 -11.09 16.16
C SER A 180 -12.48 -11.88 15.21
N PRO A 181 -13.27 -12.83 15.72
CA PRO A 181 -14.26 -13.54 14.92
C PRO A 181 -15.28 -12.54 14.35
N SER A 182 -15.71 -12.78 13.11
CA SER A 182 -16.75 -11.95 12.47
C SER A 182 -18.00 -11.88 13.36
N PRO A 183 -18.72 -10.75 13.40
CA PRO A 183 -20.01 -10.67 14.09
C PRO A 183 -20.99 -11.76 13.66
N ARG A 184 -20.92 -12.22 12.39
CA ARG A 184 -21.74 -13.33 11.89
C ARG A 184 -21.42 -14.67 12.53
N ASP A 185 -20.17 -14.88 12.97
CA ASP A 185 -19.74 -16.14 13.57
C ASP A 185 -20.06 -16.21 15.07
N ARG A 186 -20.52 -15.09 15.69
CA ARG A 186 -20.88 -15.03 17.12
C ARG A 186 -22.32 -15.49 17.40
N TYR A 187 -23.16 -15.62 16.38
CA TYR A 187 -24.60 -15.94 16.50
C TYR A 187 -25.01 -17.14 15.63
N GLY A 188 -24.06 -17.99 15.24
CA GLY A 188 -24.32 -19.26 14.56
C GLY A 188 -24.65 -20.41 15.50
#